data_53bdb91fa98c8905439920f1f762d39c
#
_entry.id   53bdb91fa98c8905439920f1f762d39c
#
_cell.length_a   1.000
_cell.length_b   1.000
_cell.length_c   1.000
_cell.angle_alpha   90.00
_cell.angle_beta   90.00
_cell.angle_gamma   90.00
#
_symmetry.space_group_name_H-M   'P 1'
#
loop_
_entity.id
_entity.type
_entity.pdbx_description
1 polymer ?
#
loop_
_entity_poly.entity_id
_entity_poly.type
_entity_poly.pdbx_seq_one_letter_code
_entity_poly.pdbx_strand_id
1 'polypeptide(L)'
;MDKINIKETIVVEGRDDTAAVKQAVDGFIIETHGFGIKRQTWELIERAYNNGGIIIFTDPDFSGEEIRRKLTEKFPSAKQAFLDRKLATKKGDIGIENARPEDIAEALTKAHCTVQTEGEESFSQEDLFHAGLAGGKSGMEHRAGGGNRSEKSSASDTETQRHSWGN
;
A
#
# COMPACT_ATOMS: atom_id res chain seq x y z
N MET A 1 -14.17 -19.89 2.73
CA MET A 1 -12.81 -19.88 2.21
C MET A 1 -11.96 -18.89 2.98
N ASP A 2 -10.82 -19.34 3.41
CA ASP A 2 -9.97 -18.49 4.22
C ASP A 2 -9.30 -17.43 3.38
N LYS A 3 -9.25 -16.23 3.89
CA LYS A 3 -8.59 -15.15 3.21
C LYS A 3 -7.10 -15.20 3.50
N ILE A 4 -6.30 -14.84 2.50
CA ILE A 4 -4.88 -14.72 2.76
C ILE A 4 -4.62 -13.42 3.49
N ASN A 5 -3.61 -13.44 4.33
CA ASN A 5 -3.23 -12.28 5.13
C ASN A 5 -2.01 -11.65 4.47
N ILE A 6 -2.16 -10.46 3.94
CA ILE A 6 -1.12 -9.80 3.16
C ILE A 6 -0.32 -8.88 4.06
N LYS A 7 0.99 -8.97 3.97
CA LYS A 7 1.88 -8.20 4.81
C LYS A 7 1.98 -6.75 4.39
N GLU A 8 2.03 -6.51 3.09
CA GLU A 8 2.11 -5.14 2.59
C GLU A 8 0.80 -4.39 2.84
N THR A 9 0.88 -3.07 2.90
CA THR A 9 -0.31 -2.25 2.98
C THR A 9 -0.84 -2.01 1.58
N ILE A 10 -2.13 -2.20 1.39
CA ILE A 10 -2.76 -2.03 0.08
C ILE A 10 -3.29 -0.62 -0.01
N VAL A 11 -2.90 0.10 -1.07
CA VAL A 11 -3.32 1.48 -1.27
C VAL A 11 -4.39 1.51 -2.35
N VAL A 12 -5.56 1.98 -1.99
CA VAL A 12 -6.71 2.06 -2.89
C VAL A 12 -7.25 3.48 -2.89
N GLU A 13 -8.26 3.72 -3.71
CA GLU A 13 -8.79 5.08 -3.85
C GLU A 13 -9.80 5.43 -2.78
N GLY A 14 -10.79 4.58 -2.52
CA GLY A 14 -11.87 4.96 -1.66
C GLY A 14 -12.45 3.83 -0.84
N ARG A 15 -13.55 4.17 -0.17
CA ARG A 15 -14.17 3.27 0.79
C ARG A 15 -14.76 2.02 0.15
N ASP A 16 -15.34 2.18 -1.03
CA ASP A 16 -15.94 1.02 -1.70
C ASP A 16 -14.87 0.04 -2.13
N ASP A 17 -13.71 0.56 -2.53
CA ASP A 17 -12.59 -0.31 -2.87
C ASP A 17 -12.10 -1.06 -1.66
N THR A 18 -12.03 -0.37 -0.52
CA THR A 18 -11.62 -0.99 0.72
C THR A 18 -12.54 -2.14 1.09
N ALA A 19 -13.84 -1.92 0.97
CA ALA A 19 -14.80 -2.97 1.29
C ALA A 19 -14.62 -4.19 0.39
N ALA A 20 -14.39 -3.94 -0.90
CA ALA A 20 -14.20 -5.04 -1.84
C ALA A 20 -12.92 -5.82 -1.55
N VAL A 21 -11.84 -5.09 -1.26
CA VAL A 21 -10.58 -5.76 -0.97
C VAL A 21 -10.67 -6.57 0.31
N LYS A 22 -11.36 -6.05 1.31
CA LYS A 22 -11.49 -6.77 2.57
C LYS A 22 -12.30 -8.04 2.44
N GLN A 23 -13.15 -8.12 1.45
CA GLN A 23 -13.85 -9.37 1.19
C GLN A 23 -12.93 -10.42 0.58
N ALA A 24 -11.85 -9.99 -0.04
CA ALA A 24 -10.95 -10.88 -0.74
C ALA A 24 -9.76 -11.30 0.11
N VAL A 25 -9.20 -10.38 0.87
CA VAL A 25 -7.99 -10.64 1.63
C VAL A 25 -8.03 -9.90 2.96
N ASP A 26 -7.11 -10.27 3.85
CA ASP A 26 -6.88 -9.53 5.09
C ASP A 26 -5.59 -8.74 4.94
N GLY A 27 -5.56 -7.56 5.56
CA GLY A 27 -4.38 -6.72 5.50
C GLY A 27 -4.74 -5.28 5.81
N PHE A 28 -3.73 -4.45 5.85
CA PHE A 28 -3.94 -3.02 6.09
C PHE A 28 -4.23 -2.32 4.78
N ILE A 29 -5.11 -1.33 4.82
CA ILE A 29 -5.51 -0.61 3.63
C ILE A 29 -5.46 0.88 3.92
N ILE A 30 -4.94 1.64 2.96
CA ILE A 30 -4.93 3.09 3.04
C ILE A 30 -5.69 3.62 1.83
N GLU A 31 -6.58 4.59 2.07
CA GLU A 31 -7.39 5.20 1.01
C GLU A 31 -6.81 6.55 0.65
N THR A 32 -6.67 6.81 -0.64
CA THR A 32 -6.15 8.10 -1.10
C THR A 32 -7.23 9.17 -1.19
N HIS A 33 -8.47 8.75 -1.32
CA HIS A 33 -9.62 9.66 -1.45
C HIS A 33 -9.50 10.56 -2.68
N GLY A 34 -9.10 9.94 -3.78
CA GLY A 34 -9.04 10.64 -5.05
C GLY A 34 -7.66 11.12 -5.39
N PHE A 35 -7.59 11.90 -6.46
CA PHE A 35 -6.33 12.34 -7.01
C PHE A 35 -5.60 13.34 -6.11
N GLY A 36 -6.35 14.19 -5.43
CA GLY A 36 -5.74 15.19 -4.55
C GLY A 36 -5.40 14.61 -3.20
N ILE A 37 -4.34 13.85 -3.14
CA ILE A 37 -3.96 13.13 -1.93
C ILE A 37 -3.45 14.11 -0.89
N LYS A 38 -4.02 14.04 0.31
CA LYS A 38 -3.66 14.95 1.37
C LYS A 38 -2.30 14.61 1.95
N ARG A 39 -1.66 15.62 2.53
CA ARG A 39 -0.34 15.43 3.10
C ARG A 39 -0.32 14.31 4.14
N GLN A 40 -1.32 14.28 5.01
CA GLN A 40 -1.37 13.24 6.04
C GLN A 40 -1.43 11.86 5.43
N THR A 41 -2.16 11.72 4.32
CA THR A 41 -2.24 10.45 3.65
C THR A 41 -0.90 10.07 3.03
N TRP A 42 -0.22 11.04 2.43
CA TRP A 42 1.12 10.79 1.90
C TRP A 42 2.05 10.27 2.98
N GLU A 43 1.97 10.85 4.16
CA GLU A 43 2.84 10.44 5.27
C GLU A 43 2.51 9.02 5.72
N LEU A 44 1.23 8.69 5.77
CA LEU A 44 0.84 7.33 6.13
C LEU A 44 1.35 6.31 5.13
N ILE A 45 1.24 6.63 3.85
CA ILE A 45 1.70 5.73 2.82
C ILE A 45 3.21 5.56 2.90
N GLU A 46 3.91 6.64 3.16
CA GLU A 46 5.37 6.56 3.28
C GLU A 46 5.79 5.67 4.44
N ARG A 47 5.10 5.77 5.57
CA ARG A 47 5.40 4.90 6.69
C ARG A 47 5.18 3.45 6.35
N ALA A 48 4.08 3.16 5.68
CA ALA A 48 3.79 1.79 5.28
C ALA A 48 4.82 1.29 4.29
N TYR A 49 5.19 2.15 3.34
CA TYR A 49 6.19 1.81 2.35
C TYR A 49 7.51 1.41 2.99
N ASN A 50 7.89 2.11 4.06
CA ASN A 50 9.14 1.84 4.75
C ASN A 50 9.05 0.72 5.78
N ASN A 51 7.85 0.27 6.09
CA ASN A 51 7.65 -0.72 7.14
C ASN A 51 6.92 -1.96 6.65
N GLY A 52 7.30 -2.45 5.52
CA GLY A 52 6.69 -3.67 5.01
C GLY A 52 6.34 -3.58 3.55
N GLY A 53 6.26 -2.36 3.04
CA GLY A 53 5.97 -2.16 1.63
C GLY A 53 4.51 -1.88 1.38
N ILE A 54 4.23 -1.42 0.17
CA ILE A 54 2.86 -1.14 -0.23
C ILE A 54 2.57 -1.81 -1.56
N ILE A 55 1.29 -2.06 -1.80
CA ILE A 55 0.79 -2.51 -3.08
C ILE A 55 -0.20 -1.47 -3.58
N ILE A 56 0.06 -0.91 -4.75
CA ILE A 56 -0.84 0.07 -5.34
C ILE A 56 -1.90 -0.67 -6.12
N PHE A 57 -3.17 -0.44 -5.77
CA PHE A 57 -4.28 -1.16 -6.37
C PHE A 57 -5.41 -0.18 -6.65
N THR A 58 -5.37 0.44 -7.82
CA THR A 58 -6.34 1.46 -8.19
C THR A 58 -7.21 0.98 -9.33
N ASP A 59 -8.32 1.67 -9.55
CA ASP A 59 -9.26 1.29 -10.59
C ASP A 59 -8.62 1.36 -11.97
N PRO A 60 -9.02 0.50 -12.89
CA PRO A 60 -8.48 0.53 -14.25
C PRO A 60 -9.18 1.58 -15.11
N ASP A 61 -9.20 2.81 -14.65
CA ASP A 61 -9.76 3.93 -15.41
C ASP A 61 -8.76 5.07 -15.37
N PHE A 62 -9.11 6.16 -16.03
CA PHE A 62 -8.18 7.27 -16.16
C PHE A 62 -7.77 7.82 -14.80
N SER A 63 -8.73 8.01 -13.94
CA SER A 63 -8.45 8.57 -12.62
C SER A 63 -7.54 7.64 -11.82
N GLY A 64 -7.83 6.35 -11.85
CA GLY A 64 -7.00 5.38 -11.14
C GLY A 64 -5.59 5.33 -11.65
N GLU A 65 -5.42 5.46 -12.97
CA GLU A 65 -4.08 5.44 -13.53
C GLU A 65 -3.29 6.68 -13.13
N GLU A 66 -3.95 7.82 -13.03
CA GLU A 66 -3.28 9.03 -12.59
C GLU A 66 -2.83 8.93 -11.14
N ILE A 67 -3.67 8.36 -10.29
CA ILE A 67 -3.29 8.14 -8.90
C ILE A 67 -2.11 7.18 -8.82
N ARG A 68 -2.17 6.09 -9.59
CA ARG A 68 -1.10 5.11 -9.62
C ARG A 68 0.21 5.75 -10.06
N ARG A 69 0.16 6.61 -11.07
CA ARG A 69 1.36 7.26 -11.55
C ARG A 69 1.99 8.14 -10.47
N LYS A 70 1.16 8.91 -9.79
CA LYS A 70 1.66 9.74 -8.69
C LYS A 70 2.33 8.92 -7.61
N LEU A 71 1.69 7.82 -7.24
CA LEU A 71 2.22 6.97 -6.18
C LEU A 71 3.52 6.29 -6.62
N THR A 72 3.56 5.87 -7.88
CA THR A 72 4.74 5.19 -8.39
C THR A 72 5.94 6.12 -8.46
N GLU A 73 5.69 7.38 -8.82
CA GLU A 73 6.78 8.35 -8.85
C GLU A 73 7.38 8.56 -7.47
N LYS A 74 6.54 8.54 -6.46
CA LYS A 74 7.00 8.75 -5.10
C LYS A 74 7.58 7.50 -4.48
N PHE A 75 7.03 6.35 -4.80
CA PHE A 75 7.42 5.08 -4.21
C PHE A 75 7.72 4.08 -5.30
N PRO A 76 8.89 4.19 -5.92
CA PRO A 76 9.17 3.38 -7.12
C PRO A 76 9.31 1.89 -6.84
N SER A 77 9.56 1.51 -5.60
CA SER A 77 9.64 0.07 -5.28
C SER A 77 8.31 -0.52 -4.87
N ALA A 78 7.25 0.25 -4.94
CA ALA A 78 5.93 -0.25 -4.58
C ALA A 78 5.51 -1.34 -5.54
N LYS A 79 4.81 -2.32 -5.03
CA LYS A 79 4.25 -3.37 -5.86
C LYS A 79 3.00 -2.85 -6.53
N GLN A 80 2.70 -3.40 -7.69
CA GLN A 80 1.60 -2.92 -8.51
C GLN A 80 0.64 -4.06 -8.76
N ALA A 81 -0.60 -3.88 -8.36
CA ALA A 81 -1.65 -4.86 -8.65
C ALA A 81 -2.58 -4.26 -9.69
N PHE A 82 -2.96 -5.09 -10.64
CA PHE A 82 -3.79 -4.65 -11.77
C PHE A 82 -5.00 -5.54 -11.87
N LEU A 83 -6.16 -4.93 -12.08
CA LEU A 83 -7.37 -5.66 -12.31
C LEU A 83 -7.80 -5.40 -13.74
N ASP A 84 -8.06 -6.48 -14.49
CA ASP A 84 -8.50 -6.36 -15.87
C ASP A 84 -9.78 -5.52 -15.89
N ARG A 85 -9.85 -4.59 -16.82
CA ARG A 85 -11.02 -3.73 -16.94
C ARG A 85 -12.30 -4.52 -17.07
N LYS A 86 -12.27 -5.64 -17.78
CA LYS A 86 -13.45 -6.48 -17.92
C LYS A 86 -13.93 -6.99 -16.58
N LEU A 87 -13.02 -7.33 -15.69
CA LEU A 87 -13.38 -7.88 -14.40
C LEU A 87 -13.86 -6.79 -13.45
N ALA A 88 -13.55 -5.55 -13.76
CA ALA A 88 -13.90 -4.41 -12.91
C ALA A 88 -15.10 -3.65 -13.43
N THR A 89 -15.76 -4.15 -14.48
CA THR A 89 -16.85 -3.42 -15.10
C THR A 89 -18.18 -4.10 -14.79
N LYS A 90 -19.15 -3.30 -14.36
CA LYS A 90 -20.48 -3.82 -14.10
C LYS A 90 -21.48 -2.77 -14.56
N LYS A 91 -22.28 -3.12 -15.54
CA LYS A 91 -23.30 -2.22 -16.08
C LYS A 91 -22.71 -0.88 -16.49
N GLY A 92 -21.55 -0.92 -17.12
CA GLY A 92 -20.90 0.29 -17.60
C GLY A 92 -20.08 1.04 -16.55
N ASP A 93 -20.16 0.63 -15.31
CA ASP A 93 -19.41 1.27 -14.24
C ASP A 93 -18.11 0.52 -14.00
N ILE A 94 -17.00 1.24 -13.95
CA ILE A 94 -15.68 0.65 -13.78
C ILE A 94 -15.19 0.93 -12.37
N GLY A 95 -14.81 -0.14 -11.66
CA GLY A 95 -14.28 0.03 -10.33
C GLY A 95 -13.94 -1.30 -9.70
N ILE A 96 -12.97 -1.30 -8.81
CA ILE A 96 -12.57 -2.49 -8.08
C ILE A 96 -13.76 -3.06 -7.32
N GLU A 97 -14.65 -2.20 -6.85
CA GLU A 97 -15.80 -2.65 -6.09
C GLU A 97 -16.74 -3.54 -6.90
N ASN A 98 -16.61 -3.55 -8.21
CA ASN A 98 -17.45 -4.38 -9.07
C ASN A 98 -16.86 -5.75 -9.31
N ALA A 99 -15.66 -6.01 -8.84
CA ALA A 99 -14.98 -7.28 -9.12
C ALA A 99 -15.33 -8.32 -8.07
N ARG A 100 -15.16 -9.58 -8.45
CA ARG A 100 -15.37 -10.67 -7.50
C ARG A 100 -14.18 -10.78 -6.57
N PRO A 101 -14.39 -11.25 -5.34
CA PRO A 101 -13.27 -11.41 -4.42
C PRO A 101 -12.14 -12.28 -4.99
N GLU A 102 -12.50 -13.32 -5.75
CA GLU A 102 -11.48 -14.19 -6.34
C GLU A 102 -10.58 -13.43 -7.29
N ASP A 103 -11.16 -12.53 -8.08
CA ASP A 103 -10.38 -11.78 -9.04
C ASP A 103 -9.48 -10.77 -8.35
N ILE A 104 -9.95 -10.19 -7.26
CA ILE A 104 -9.14 -9.27 -6.49
C ILE A 104 -7.97 -10.00 -5.85
N ALA A 105 -8.24 -11.16 -5.25
CA ALA A 105 -7.18 -11.95 -4.62
C ALA A 105 -6.15 -12.35 -5.65
N GLU A 106 -6.59 -12.72 -6.85
CA GLU A 106 -5.65 -13.10 -7.89
C GLU A 106 -4.79 -11.93 -8.33
N ALA A 107 -5.38 -10.75 -8.44
CA ALA A 107 -4.61 -9.57 -8.83
C ALA A 107 -3.52 -9.27 -7.82
N LEU A 108 -3.83 -9.40 -6.54
CA LEU A 108 -2.86 -9.16 -5.50
C LEU A 108 -1.78 -10.23 -5.49
N THR A 109 -2.15 -11.46 -5.75
CA THR A 109 -1.18 -12.55 -5.84
C THR A 109 -0.22 -12.31 -7.00
N LYS A 110 -0.73 -11.86 -8.13
CA LYS A 110 0.11 -11.57 -9.27
C LYS A 110 1.05 -10.40 -9.02
N ALA A 111 0.72 -9.55 -8.08
CA ALA A 111 1.59 -8.45 -7.69
C ALA A 111 2.69 -8.91 -6.76
N HIS A 112 2.75 -10.22 -6.48
CA HIS A 112 3.78 -10.81 -5.62
C HIS A 112 3.66 -10.34 -4.19
N CYS A 113 2.42 -10.25 -3.69
CA CYS A 113 2.21 -9.89 -2.31
C CYS A 113 2.86 -10.92 -1.40
N THR A 114 3.24 -10.47 -0.22
CA THR A 114 3.82 -11.34 0.79
C THR A 114 2.71 -11.84 1.69
N VAL A 115 2.55 -13.15 1.78
CA VAL A 115 1.50 -13.74 2.60
C VAL A 115 2.07 -14.04 3.97
N GLN A 116 1.42 -13.53 5.00
CA GLN A 116 1.81 -13.81 6.37
C GLN A 116 1.30 -15.18 6.76
N THR A 117 2.17 -16.00 7.30
CA THR A 117 1.79 -17.33 7.71
C THR A 117 1.55 -17.33 9.21
N GLU A 118 0.86 -18.38 9.65
CA GLU A 118 0.64 -18.56 11.07
C GLU A 118 1.96 -18.70 11.77
N GLY A 119 2.06 -18.08 12.91
CA GLY A 119 3.29 -18.14 13.67
C GLY A 119 4.14 -16.92 13.48
N GLU A 120 3.93 -16.17 12.44
CA GLU A 120 4.65 -14.93 12.29
C GLU A 120 3.94 -13.85 13.06
N GLU A 121 4.72 -12.94 13.57
CA GLU A 121 4.14 -11.80 14.25
C GLU A 121 3.37 -10.96 13.26
N SER A 122 2.17 -10.61 13.64
CA SER A 122 1.42 -9.68 12.81
C SER A 122 1.11 -8.46 13.65
N PHE A 123 1.14 -7.32 13.01
CA PHE A 123 0.88 -6.06 13.67
C PHE A 123 -0.51 -5.58 13.33
N SER A 124 -1.18 -5.01 14.31
CA SER A 124 -2.43 -4.34 14.04
C SER A 124 -2.14 -3.05 13.32
N GLN A 125 -3.20 -2.43 12.82
CA GLN A 125 -3.03 -1.15 12.14
C GLN A 125 -2.47 -0.11 13.10
N GLU A 126 -2.90 -0.17 14.35
CA GLU A 126 -2.36 0.73 15.35
C GLU A 126 -0.88 0.51 15.57
N ASP A 127 -0.48 -0.75 15.63
CA ASP A 127 0.92 -1.05 15.81
C ASP A 127 1.75 -0.50 14.65
N LEU A 128 1.21 -0.57 13.46
CA LEU A 128 1.93 -0.02 12.32
C LEU A 128 2.15 1.47 12.48
N PHE A 129 1.13 2.20 12.90
CA PHE A 129 1.28 3.63 13.11
C PHE A 129 2.28 3.92 14.19
N HIS A 130 2.20 3.20 15.29
CA HIS A 130 3.14 3.42 16.40
C HIS A 130 4.56 3.10 15.98
N ALA A 131 4.74 2.04 15.25
CA ALA A 131 6.08 1.69 14.80
C ALA A 131 6.65 2.78 13.91
N GLY A 132 5.84 3.35 13.06
CA GLY A 132 6.28 4.45 12.24
C GLY A 132 6.70 5.64 13.05
N LEU A 133 5.96 5.93 14.10
CA LEU A 133 6.30 7.03 14.96
C LEU A 133 7.53 6.75 15.80
N ALA A 134 7.61 5.54 16.29
CA ALA A 134 8.74 5.18 17.13
C ALA A 134 10.00 5.11 16.33
N GLY A 135 9.90 5.17 15.08
CA GLY A 135 11.09 5.05 14.33
C GLY A 135 11.63 3.68 14.46
N GLY A 136 10.82 2.95 14.80
CA GLY A 136 11.11 1.64 14.84
C GLY A 136 11.90 1.09 15.90
N LYS A 137 11.87 0.83 16.65
CA LYS A 137 12.33 0.12 17.38
C LYS A 137 12.54 -0.90 17.37
N SER A 138 12.38 -1.19 17.34
CA SER A 138 12.67 -1.88 17.17
C SER A 138 13.00 -2.44 16.76
N GLY A 139 12.89 -2.53 16.87
CA GLY A 139 13.33 -3.16 16.57
C GLY A 139 13.80 -3.49 16.19
N MET A 140 13.65 -3.60 16.40
CA MET A 140 14.18 -3.89 16.18
C MET A 140 15.15 -3.83 16.12
N GLU A 141 15.42 -3.83 16.65
CA GLU A 141 16.22 -3.74 16.75
C GLU A 141 17.07 -4.03 16.34
N HIS A 142 17.19 -4.39 16.30
CA HIS A 142 17.92 -4.67 16.01
C HIS A 142 18.46 -4.88 15.17
N ARG A 143 18.27 -5.15 15.01
CA ARG A 143 18.77 -5.38 14.27
C ARG A 143 19.51 -4.80 13.96
N ALA A 144 19.69 -4.96 14.26
CA ALA A 144 20.39 -4.34 14.16
C ALA A 144 21.37 -3.86 13.57
N GLY A 145 21.98 -4.14 13.85
CA GLY A 145 23.01 -3.66 13.51
C GLY A 145 23.18 -2.97 12.35
N GLY A 146 23.33 -3.59 11.55
CA GLY A 146 23.73 -3.01 10.45
C GLY A 146 23.14 -1.73 10.13
N GLY A 147 22.08 -1.60 10.31
CA GLY A 147 21.39 -0.56 9.68
C GLY A 147 21.94 0.78 9.73
N ASN A 148 22.63 1.05 10.66
CA ASN A 148 22.91 2.39 10.82
C ASN A 148 23.42 3.11 9.69
N ARG A 149 24.34 2.62 9.06
CA ARG A 149 24.93 3.43 8.07
C ARG A 149 23.97 3.92 7.07
N SER A 150 23.04 3.20 6.80
CA SER A 150 22.19 3.64 5.74
C SER A 150 21.41 4.88 6.10
N GLU A 151 21.24 5.12 7.31
CA GLU A 151 20.40 6.21 7.59
C GLU A 151 20.92 7.50 7.16
N LYS A 152 22.16 7.66 7.13
CA LYS A 152 22.63 8.91 6.76
C LYS A 152 22.28 9.24 5.38
N SER A 153 22.50 8.34 4.51
CA SER A 153 22.20 8.66 3.16
C SER A 153 20.74 8.95 2.97
N SER A 154 19.95 8.31 3.72
CA SER A 154 18.55 8.59 3.48
C SER A 154 18.18 9.98 3.87
N ALA A 155 18.91 10.59 4.73
CA ALA A 155 18.54 11.93 5.10
C ALA A 155 18.60 12.86 3.93
N SER A 156 19.59 12.74 3.12
CA SER A 156 19.66 13.65 2.01
C SER A 156 18.62 13.33 0.99
N ASP A 157 18.30 12.08 0.84
CA ASP A 157 17.25 11.74 -0.09
C ASP A 157 15.94 12.36 0.33
N THR A 158 15.73 12.40 1.60
CA THR A 158 14.49 12.94 2.10
C THR A 158 14.33 14.39 1.71
N GLU A 159 15.38 15.12 1.73
CA GLU A 159 15.29 16.49 1.33
C GLU A 159 14.86 16.64 -0.09
N THR A 160 15.44 15.84 -0.95
CA THR A 160 15.08 15.89 -2.33
C THR A 160 13.60 15.62 -2.51
N GLN A 161 13.11 14.65 -1.78
CA GLN A 161 11.71 14.33 -1.92
C GLN A 161 10.80 15.46 -1.49
N ARG A 162 11.20 16.16 -0.47
CA ARG A 162 10.36 17.24 -0.03
C ARG A 162 10.18 18.28 -1.08
N HIS A 163 11.20 18.53 -1.86
CA HIS A 163 11.05 19.48 -2.94
C HIS A 163 9.98 19.05 -3.92
N SER A 164 9.98 17.79 -4.29
CA SER A 164 8.97 17.36 -5.22
C SER A 164 7.59 17.41 -4.62
N TRP A 165 7.49 17.29 -3.33
CA TRP A 165 6.16 17.42 -2.72
C TRP A 165 5.64 18.83 -2.78
N GLY A 166 6.49 19.78 -2.70
CA GLY A 166 6.08 21.16 -2.68
C GLY A 166 5.45 21.59 -3.97
N ASN A 167 5.63 20.86 -4.98
CA ASN A 167 5.02 21.19 -6.25
C ASN A 167 3.71 20.47 -6.42
#